data_728e3b9f91046b815c657342ed39a784
#
_entry.id   728e3b9f91046b815c657342ed39a784
#
_cell.length_a   1.000
_cell.length_b   1.000
_cell.length_c   1.000
_cell.angle_alpha   90.00
_cell.angle_beta   90.00
_cell.angle_gamma   90.00
#
_symmetry.space_group_name_H-M   'P 1'
#
loop_
_entity.id
_entity.type
_entity.pdbx_description
1 polymer ?
#
loop_
_entity_poly.entity_id
_entity_poly.type
_entity_poly.pdbx_seq_one_letter_code
_entity_poly.pdbx_strand_id
1 'polypeptide(L)'
;VRVRHALPGVGCNLQDHLAINACYEVRKDASLNAALSGWHKYLNGVDYLLHRRGPLAIGASHAVAFVCSSTSIKVPDIQLSFRPLSFAFDSKNKLRMHTFAGVQFASAMLRPRSRGQILLRSPNPFDAPVIHANYLTDPDDMRVMVATLEWTRRLAATAPLADMVVREYLPGENVRSASEVVEFIRRSSQTLFHPAGTCKMGSDSLAVVDERLRVRGIENLRVVDASVMPTIVSGNTNAPTIMIAEKASDMILEDARS
;
A
#
# COMPACT_ATOMS: atom_id res chain seq x y z
N VAL A 1 -33.19 -3.20 -6.48
CA VAL A 1 -33.09 -4.45 -5.66
C VAL A 1 -33.90 -4.27 -4.40
N ARG A 2 -34.70 -5.29 -4.02
CA ARG A 2 -35.42 -5.26 -2.73
C ARG A 2 -34.41 -5.50 -1.60
N VAL A 3 -34.28 -4.53 -0.70
CA VAL A 3 -33.46 -4.67 0.50
C VAL A 3 -34.13 -5.66 1.45
N ARG A 4 -33.41 -6.68 1.88
CA ARG A 4 -33.88 -7.69 2.87
C ARG A 4 -33.53 -7.27 4.28
N HIS A 5 -32.34 -6.71 4.46
CA HIS A 5 -31.85 -6.20 5.73
C HIS A 5 -30.99 -4.98 5.47
N ALA A 6 -31.20 -3.89 6.18
CA ALA A 6 -30.45 -2.65 6.01
C ALA A 6 -29.25 -2.61 6.97
N LEU A 7 -28.06 -2.56 6.42
CA LEU A 7 -26.80 -2.35 7.15
C LEU A 7 -26.09 -1.14 6.56
N PRO A 8 -26.27 0.06 7.11
CA PRO A 8 -25.76 1.31 6.52
C PRO A 8 -24.23 1.39 6.48
N GLY A 9 -23.53 0.58 7.26
CA GLY A 9 -22.08 0.50 7.26
C GLY A 9 -21.47 -0.28 6.12
N VAL A 10 -22.24 -1.11 5.41
CA VAL A 10 -21.70 -1.89 4.27
C VAL A 10 -21.23 -0.96 3.15
N GLY A 11 -19.98 -1.11 2.77
CA GLY A 11 -19.31 -0.27 1.78
C GLY A 11 -18.75 1.04 2.34
N CYS A 12 -19.09 1.45 3.55
CA CYS A 12 -18.54 2.63 4.21
C CYS A 12 -17.16 2.37 4.83
N ASN A 13 -16.48 3.46 5.27
CA ASN A 13 -15.19 3.37 5.97
C ASN A 13 -14.04 2.76 5.14
N LEU A 14 -14.10 2.83 3.82
CA LEU A 14 -12.99 2.37 2.98
C LEU A 14 -11.69 3.10 3.35
N GLN A 15 -10.66 2.33 3.61
CA GLN A 15 -9.31 2.78 3.91
C GLN A 15 -8.33 2.04 3.02
N ASP A 16 -7.22 2.70 2.69
CA ASP A 16 -6.15 2.09 1.91
C ASP A 16 -4.83 2.84 2.15
N HIS A 17 -3.72 2.17 2.01
CA HIS A 17 -2.41 2.81 2.06
C HIS A 17 -2.11 3.51 0.74
N LEU A 18 -1.98 4.83 0.81
CA LEU A 18 -1.54 5.64 -0.31
C LEU A 18 -0.02 5.78 -0.28
N ALA A 19 0.61 5.58 -1.42
CA ALA A 19 2.06 5.62 -1.56
C ALA A 19 2.52 6.56 -2.67
N ILE A 20 3.73 7.07 -2.53
CA ILE A 20 4.50 7.72 -3.59
C ILE A 20 5.75 6.91 -3.89
N ASN A 21 6.23 7.02 -5.13
CA ASN A 21 7.56 6.55 -5.49
C ASN A 21 8.49 7.75 -5.64
N ALA A 22 9.68 7.65 -5.01
CA ALA A 22 10.81 8.52 -5.30
C ALA A 22 11.91 7.68 -5.95
N CYS A 23 12.50 8.19 -7.03
CA CYS A 23 13.50 7.46 -7.81
C CYS A 23 14.78 8.30 -7.94
N TYR A 24 15.92 7.67 -7.74
CA TYR A 24 17.23 8.27 -7.83
C TYR A 24 18.06 7.54 -8.88
N GLU A 25 18.67 8.29 -9.79
CA GLU A 25 19.74 7.78 -10.61
C GLU A 25 20.98 7.62 -9.75
N VAL A 26 21.65 6.46 -9.85
CA VAL A 26 22.81 6.11 -9.03
C VAL A 26 23.95 5.62 -9.90
N ARG A 27 25.14 5.48 -9.33
CA ARG A 27 26.27 4.83 -10.00
C ARG A 27 25.90 3.40 -10.44
N LYS A 28 26.47 2.93 -11.53
CA LYS A 28 26.11 1.64 -12.17
C LYS A 28 26.22 0.43 -11.24
N ASP A 29 27.16 0.45 -10.31
CA ASP A 29 27.44 -0.61 -9.34
C ASP A 29 26.45 -0.66 -8.17
N ALA A 30 25.61 0.37 -8.02
CA ALA A 30 24.66 0.51 -6.92
C ALA A 30 23.22 0.09 -7.30
N SER A 31 23.00 -0.49 -8.50
CA SER A 31 21.65 -0.83 -8.97
C SER A 31 21.58 -2.21 -9.61
N LEU A 32 20.46 -2.88 -9.44
CA LEU A 32 20.13 -4.16 -10.06
C LEU A 32 19.51 -4.02 -11.46
N ASN A 33 19.30 -2.80 -11.99
CA ASN A 33 18.66 -2.59 -13.29
C ASN A 33 19.37 -3.36 -14.42
N ALA A 34 20.70 -3.31 -14.47
CA ALA A 34 21.49 -4.03 -15.47
C ALA A 34 21.32 -5.55 -15.35
N ALA A 35 21.36 -6.09 -14.13
CA ALA A 35 21.20 -7.52 -13.87
C ALA A 35 19.81 -8.05 -14.25
N LEU A 36 18.78 -7.22 -14.16
CA LEU A 36 17.38 -7.58 -14.45
C LEU A 36 16.91 -7.13 -15.83
N SER A 37 17.82 -6.65 -16.67
CA SER A 37 17.53 -6.16 -18.03
C SER A 37 18.28 -6.95 -19.10
N GLY A 38 17.85 -6.79 -20.37
CA GLY A 38 18.48 -7.42 -21.51
C GLY A 38 18.56 -8.94 -21.37
N TRP A 39 19.69 -9.53 -21.77
CA TRP A 39 19.91 -10.96 -21.71
C TRP A 39 20.30 -11.47 -20.30
N HIS A 40 20.84 -10.60 -19.43
CA HIS A 40 21.20 -10.93 -18.05
C HIS A 40 20.02 -11.45 -17.23
N LYS A 41 18.79 -10.97 -17.51
CA LYS A 41 17.57 -11.47 -16.84
C LYS A 41 17.36 -12.99 -17.04
N TYR A 42 17.76 -13.53 -18.21
CA TYR A 42 17.64 -14.96 -18.48
C TYR A 42 18.68 -15.77 -17.70
N LEU A 43 19.93 -15.27 -17.60
CA LEU A 43 20.97 -15.89 -16.78
C LEU A 43 20.56 -15.91 -15.30
N ASN A 44 20.08 -14.79 -14.77
CA ASN A 44 19.58 -14.73 -13.41
C ASN A 44 18.36 -15.62 -13.22
N GLY A 45 17.52 -15.80 -14.25
CA GLY A 45 16.41 -16.76 -14.25
C GLY A 45 16.87 -18.19 -14.12
N VAL A 46 17.86 -18.62 -14.91
CA VAL A 46 18.46 -19.93 -14.86
C VAL A 46 19.14 -20.17 -13.51
N ASP A 47 19.94 -19.22 -13.01
CA ASP A 47 20.61 -19.33 -11.71
C ASP A 47 19.60 -19.48 -10.56
N TYR A 48 18.49 -18.73 -10.61
CA TYR A 48 17.41 -18.88 -9.63
C TYR A 48 16.73 -20.26 -9.71
N LEU A 49 16.47 -20.78 -10.90
CA LEU A 49 15.82 -22.08 -11.07
C LEU A 49 16.71 -23.21 -10.56
N LEU A 50 18.03 -23.16 -10.83
CA LEU A 50 18.98 -24.21 -10.44
C LEU A 50 19.46 -24.10 -8.99
N HIS A 51 19.69 -22.87 -8.50
CA HIS A 51 20.39 -22.66 -7.22
C HIS A 51 19.58 -21.85 -6.19
N ARG A 52 18.40 -21.32 -6.55
CA ARG A 52 17.54 -20.47 -5.67
C ARG A 52 18.27 -19.24 -5.10
N ARG A 53 19.18 -18.65 -5.87
CA ARG A 53 19.98 -17.47 -5.49
C ARG A 53 19.90 -16.35 -6.52
N GLY A 54 20.60 -15.24 -6.25
CA GLY A 54 20.63 -14.06 -7.11
C GLY A 54 19.47 -13.10 -6.91
N PRO A 55 19.33 -12.08 -7.77
CA PRO A 55 18.33 -11.01 -7.60
C PRO A 55 16.88 -11.49 -7.55
N LEU A 56 16.57 -12.64 -8.14
CA LEU A 56 15.21 -13.20 -8.15
C LEU A 56 14.87 -14.00 -6.87
N ALA A 57 15.86 -14.27 -6.02
CA ALA A 57 15.65 -14.95 -4.74
C ALA A 57 15.19 -14.00 -3.62
N ILE A 58 15.26 -12.70 -3.85
CA ILE A 58 14.97 -11.65 -2.87
C ILE A 58 13.77 -10.84 -3.36
N GLY A 59 12.90 -10.40 -2.44
CA GLY A 59 11.79 -9.50 -2.77
C GLY A 59 12.28 -8.16 -3.32
N ALA A 60 11.43 -7.47 -4.08
CA ALA A 60 11.79 -6.20 -4.70
C ALA A 60 12.21 -5.13 -3.69
N SER A 61 11.66 -5.15 -2.48
CA SER A 61 12.04 -4.25 -1.38
C SER A 61 13.06 -4.96 -0.48
N HIS A 62 14.31 -4.50 -0.52
CA HIS A 62 15.42 -5.10 0.23
C HIS A 62 15.54 -4.56 1.66
N ALA A 63 15.03 -3.37 1.91
CA ALA A 63 14.96 -2.79 3.24
C ALA A 63 13.63 -2.06 3.43
N VAL A 64 13.12 -2.11 4.66
CA VAL A 64 11.91 -1.41 5.06
C VAL A 64 12.20 -0.68 6.37
N ALA A 65 11.77 0.57 6.46
CA ALA A 65 11.82 1.36 7.67
C ALA A 65 10.43 1.89 8.02
N PHE A 66 10.15 1.94 9.30
CA PHE A 66 8.94 2.56 9.85
C PHE A 66 9.36 3.81 10.63
N VAL A 67 8.85 4.96 10.24
CA VAL A 67 9.24 6.25 10.80
C VAL A 67 8.02 7.09 11.14
N CYS A 68 8.23 8.11 11.99
CA CYS A 68 7.20 9.07 12.35
C CYS A 68 7.26 10.29 11.41
N SER A 69 6.10 10.78 10.98
CA SER A 69 5.99 11.99 10.15
C SER A 69 6.40 13.25 10.89
N SER A 70 6.34 13.24 12.23
CA SER A 70 6.80 14.33 13.08
C SER A 70 7.27 13.83 14.44
N THR A 71 7.99 14.67 15.19
CA THR A 71 8.49 14.36 16.52
C THR A 71 7.39 14.20 17.58
N SER A 72 6.20 14.71 17.33
CA SER A 72 5.03 14.56 18.21
C SER A 72 4.32 13.21 18.07
N ILE A 73 4.58 12.49 16.99
CA ILE A 73 4.00 11.16 16.71
C ILE A 73 4.84 10.09 17.41
N LYS A 74 4.19 9.28 18.26
CA LYS A 74 4.86 8.21 19.02
C LYS A 74 4.90 6.86 18.32
N VAL A 75 3.97 6.61 17.42
CA VAL A 75 3.85 5.35 16.68
C VAL A 75 4.07 5.62 15.20
N PRO A 76 5.00 4.94 14.55
CA PRO A 76 5.28 5.16 13.14
C PRO A 76 4.03 5.19 12.28
N ASP A 77 3.95 6.18 11.40
CA ASP A 77 2.83 6.43 10.48
C ASP A 77 3.28 6.49 9.02
N ILE A 78 4.56 6.26 8.76
CA ILE A 78 5.16 6.15 7.42
C ILE A 78 5.94 4.84 7.31
N GLN A 79 5.76 4.13 6.19
CA GLN A 79 6.59 3.01 5.77
C GLN A 79 7.44 3.45 4.57
N LEU A 80 8.75 3.23 4.66
CA LEU A 80 9.70 3.47 3.58
C LEU A 80 10.24 2.13 3.10
N SER A 81 10.00 1.79 1.83
CA SER A 81 10.48 0.53 1.23
C SER A 81 11.54 0.85 0.19
N PHE A 82 12.79 0.47 0.47
CA PHE A 82 13.92 0.67 -0.45
C PHE A 82 14.04 -0.48 -1.43
N ARG A 83 14.19 -0.13 -2.72
CA ARG A 83 14.39 -1.05 -3.83
C ARG A 83 15.70 -0.69 -4.54
N PRO A 84 16.69 -1.59 -4.63
CA PRO A 84 17.95 -1.34 -5.35
C PRO A 84 17.77 -1.50 -6.87
N LEU A 85 16.62 -1.15 -7.37
CA LEU A 85 16.22 -1.14 -8.77
C LEU A 85 15.18 -0.06 -9.00
N SER A 86 14.99 0.35 -10.25
CA SER A 86 13.98 1.34 -10.61
C SER A 86 13.24 0.97 -11.88
N PHE A 87 11.95 1.28 -11.89
CA PHE A 87 11.05 1.01 -13.01
C PHE A 87 9.92 2.04 -13.06
N ALA A 88 9.24 2.09 -14.19
CA ALA A 88 7.98 2.79 -14.35
C ALA A 88 6.96 1.89 -15.07
N PHE A 89 5.69 2.28 -15.03
CA PHE A 89 4.66 1.65 -15.85
C PHE A 89 4.47 2.44 -17.14
N ASP A 90 4.43 1.75 -18.27
CA ASP A 90 4.14 2.38 -19.56
C ASP A 90 2.63 2.69 -19.71
N SER A 91 2.25 3.33 -20.82
CA SER A 91 0.86 3.69 -21.11
C SER A 91 -0.12 2.50 -21.20
N LYS A 92 0.41 1.28 -21.31
CA LYS A 92 -0.36 0.02 -21.31
C LYS A 92 -0.30 -0.68 -19.94
N ASN A 93 0.12 0.04 -18.89
CA ASN A 93 0.30 -0.46 -17.53
C ASN A 93 1.25 -1.67 -17.44
N LYS A 94 2.26 -1.74 -18.33
CA LYS A 94 3.30 -2.76 -18.27
C LYS A 94 4.53 -2.20 -17.57
N LEU A 95 5.09 -2.97 -16.64
CA LEU A 95 6.31 -2.63 -15.93
C LEU A 95 7.49 -2.56 -16.92
N ARG A 96 8.23 -1.45 -16.88
CA ARG A 96 9.45 -1.21 -17.67
C ARG A 96 10.57 -0.76 -16.74
N MET A 97 11.65 -1.52 -16.75
CA MET A 97 12.87 -1.11 -16.06
C MET A 97 13.43 0.15 -16.70
N HIS A 98 13.91 1.10 -15.88
CA HIS A 98 14.65 2.23 -16.42
C HIS A 98 15.96 1.77 -17.09
N THR A 99 16.39 2.49 -18.13
CA THR A 99 17.62 2.19 -18.88
C THR A 99 18.88 2.65 -18.16
N PHE A 100 18.74 3.53 -17.17
CA PHE A 100 19.80 3.98 -16.28
C PHE A 100 19.85 3.11 -15.01
N ALA A 101 20.96 3.15 -14.30
CA ALA A 101 21.08 2.55 -12.98
C ALA A 101 20.29 3.38 -11.97
N GLY A 102 19.27 2.82 -11.39
CA GLY A 102 18.40 3.55 -10.48
C GLY A 102 18.03 2.75 -9.23
N VAL A 103 17.72 3.45 -8.17
CA VAL A 103 17.10 2.94 -6.95
C VAL A 103 15.78 3.66 -6.70
N GLN A 104 14.87 3.02 -5.98
CA GLN A 104 13.53 3.55 -5.78
C GLN A 104 13.08 3.37 -4.33
N PHE A 105 12.47 4.40 -3.78
CA PHE A 105 11.70 4.30 -2.54
C PHE A 105 10.22 4.24 -2.90
N ALA A 106 9.54 3.17 -2.47
CA ALA A 106 8.10 3.12 -2.45
C ALA A 106 7.66 3.40 -1.01
N SER A 107 7.14 4.57 -0.77
CA SER A 107 6.89 5.09 0.57
C SER A 107 5.42 5.38 0.77
N ALA A 108 4.86 4.91 1.88
CA ALA A 108 3.43 4.91 2.13
C ALA A 108 3.07 5.54 3.47
N MET A 109 1.96 6.25 3.49
CA MET A 109 1.24 6.62 4.69
C MET A 109 0.53 5.39 5.26
N LEU A 110 0.71 5.09 6.56
CA LEU A 110 0.15 3.91 7.22
C LEU A 110 -1.16 4.15 7.95
N ARG A 111 -1.49 5.39 8.28
CA ARG A 111 -2.63 5.75 9.11
C ARG A 111 -3.49 6.83 8.45
N PRO A 112 -4.15 6.52 7.31
CA PRO A 112 -5.00 7.49 6.63
C PRO A 112 -6.17 7.91 7.53
N ARG A 113 -6.48 9.20 7.53
CA ARG A 113 -7.70 9.77 8.15
C ARG A 113 -8.84 9.88 7.14
N SER A 114 -8.52 10.09 5.88
CA SER A 114 -9.50 10.06 4.79
C SER A 114 -10.27 8.75 4.77
N ARG A 115 -11.56 8.83 4.48
CA ARG A 115 -12.44 7.65 4.37
C ARG A 115 -13.17 7.67 3.05
N GLY A 116 -13.15 6.53 2.39
CA GLY A 116 -13.87 6.27 1.17
C GLY A 116 -15.10 5.40 1.38
N GLN A 117 -15.70 5.03 0.26
CA GLN A 117 -16.87 4.16 0.22
C GLN A 117 -16.94 3.36 -1.07
N ILE A 118 -17.62 2.23 -1.02
CA ILE A 118 -17.96 1.38 -2.16
C ILE A 118 -19.48 1.34 -2.27
N LEU A 119 -20.00 1.63 -3.47
CA LEU A 119 -21.44 1.67 -3.75
C LEU A 119 -21.80 0.72 -4.89
N LEU A 120 -23.02 0.23 -4.88
CA LEU A 120 -23.58 -0.47 -6.03
C LEU A 120 -23.80 0.51 -7.19
N ARG A 121 -23.36 0.13 -8.39
CA ARG A 121 -23.60 0.90 -9.62
C ARG A 121 -25.02 0.70 -10.13
N SER A 122 -25.53 -0.52 -10.07
CA SER A 122 -26.83 -0.93 -10.56
C SER A 122 -27.33 -2.20 -9.84
N PRO A 123 -28.54 -2.67 -10.14
CA PRO A 123 -29.01 -3.97 -9.66
C PRO A 123 -28.32 -5.18 -10.29
N ASN A 124 -27.60 -5.00 -11.39
CA ASN A 124 -26.88 -6.08 -12.08
C ASN A 124 -25.61 -6.46 -11.29
N PRO A 125 -25.50 -7.70 -10.77
CA PRO A 125 -24.34 -8.11 -9.95
C PRO A 125 -23.01 -8.20 -10.72
N PHE A 126 -23.05 -8.15 -12.05
CA PHE A 126 -21.86 -8.16 -12.92
C PHE A 126 -21.30 -6.76 -13.20
N ASP A 127 -22.02 -5.71 -12.84
CA ASP A 127 -21.52 -4.36 -12.99
C ASP A 127 -20.46 -4.07 -11.92
N ALA A 128 -19.33 -3.51 -12.35
CA ALA A 128 -18.29 -3.09 -11.43
C ALA A 128 -18.84 -2.06 -10.41
N PRO A 129 -18.49 -2.16 -9.12
CA PRO A 129 -18.95 -1.22 -8.11
C PRO A 129 -18.41 0.20 -8.40
N VAL A 130 -19.06 1.19 -7.81
CA VAL A 130 -18.55 2.56 -7.76
C VAL A 130 -17.63 2.67 -6.54
N ILE A 131 -16.36 2.99 -6.77
CA ILE A 131 -15.35 3.11 -5.71
C ILE A 131 -14.97 4.58 -5.56
N HIS A 132 -15.31 5.15 -4.42
CA HIS A 132 -14.87 6.49 -4.00
C HIS A 132 -13.78 6.32 -2.94
N ALA A 133 -12.52 6.31 -3.36
CA ALA A 133 -11.40 6.13 -2.44
C ALA A 133 -11.20 7.33 -1.51
N ASN A 134 -11.55 8.54 -1.98
CA ASN A 134 -11.45 9.81 -1.25
C ASN A 134 -10.07 10.09 -0.65
N TYR A 135 -9.00 9.66 -1.33
CA TYR A 135 -7.63 9.91 -0.87
C TYR A 135 -7.38 11.41 -0.67
N LEU A 136 -6.61 11.73 0.38
CA LEU A 136 -6.14 13.09 0.67
C LEU A 136 -7.27 14.11 0.88
N THR A 137 -8.46 13.66 1.29
CA THR A 137 -9.57 14.57 1.65
C THR A 137 -9.39 15.15 3.05
N ASP A 138 -8.69 14.44 3.94
CA ASP A 138 -8.24 14.98 5.23
C ASP A 138 -6.88 15.68 5.04
N PRO A 139 -6.71 16.94 5.49
CA PRO A 139 -5.45 17.67 5.33
C PRO A 139 -4.27 17.07 6.08
N ASP A 140 -4.50 16.26 7.12
CA ASP A 140 -3.44 15.56 7.83
C ASP A 140 -2.77 14.51 6.96
N ASP A 141 -3.52 13.85 6.09
CA ASP A 141 -3.00 12.86 5.14
C ASP A 141 -1.99 13.49 4.19
N MET A 142 -2.28 14.70 3.69
CA MET A 142 -1.34 15.44 2.84
C MET A 142 -0.06 15.81 3.60
N ARG A 143 -0.17 16.21 4.88
CA ARG A 143 1.02 16.52 5.70
C ARG A 143 1.92 15.29 5.89
N VAL A 144 1.33 14.12 6.14
CA VAL A 144 2.08 12.86 6.24
C VAL A 144 2.74 12.52 4.91
N MET A 145 2.05 12.69 3.78
CA MET A 145 2.61 12.41 2.46
C MET A 145 3.76 13.35 2.09
N VAL A 146 3.70 14.63 2.48
CA VAL A 146 4.83 15.57 2.34
C VAL A 146 6.02 15.09 3.17
N ALA A 147 5.81 14.77 4.44
CA ALA A 147 6.86 14.23 5.32
C ALA A 147 7.45 12.92 4.76
N THR A 148 6.64 12.11 4.09
CA THR A 148 7.08 10.88 3.42
C THR A 148 8.12 11.16 2.33
N LEU A 149 7.90 12.19 1.49
CA LEU A 149 8.88 12.60 0.49
C LEU A 149 10.15 13.19 1.13
N GLU A 150 10.00 13.98 2.17
CA GLU A 150 11.13 14.54 2.92
C GLU A 150 12.03 13.43 3.52
N TRP A 151 11.44 12.40 4.09
CA TRP A 151 12.17 11.25 4.59
C TRP A 151 12.96 10.53 3.49
N THR A 152 12.39 10.32 2.31
CA THR A 152 13.12 9.69 1.20
C THR A 152 14.31 10.54 0.76
N ARG A 153 14.14 11.87 0.69
CA ARG A 153 15.22 12.82 0.38
C ARG A 153 16.32 12.81 1.42
N ARG A 154 15.96 12.78 2.71
CA ARG A 154 16.94 12.66 3.80
C ARG A 154 17.75 11.38 3.71
N LEU A 155 17.11 10.24 3.46
CA LEU A 155 17.81 8.96 3.29
C LEU A 155 18.75 8.99 2.07
N ALA A 156 18.27 9.51 0.95
CA ALA A 156 19.10 9.64 -0.26
C ALA A 156 20.31 10.58 -0.07
N ALA A 157 20.20 11.57 0.82
CA ALA A 157 21.27 12.51 1.16
C ALA A 157 22.17 12.03 2.31
N THR A 158 21.97 10.82 2.83
CA THR A 158 22.76 10.26 3.94
C THR A 158 23.73 9.20 3.42
N ALA A 159 24.98 9.26 3.86
CA ALA A 159 25.98 8.23 3.51
C ALA A 159 25.58 6.86 4.11
N PRO A 160 25.86 5.75 3.41
CA PRO A 160 26.62 5.67 2.15
C PRO A 160 25.79 5.90 0.86
N LEU A 161 24.47 6.05 0.95
CA LEU A 161 23.62 6.18 -0.26
C LEU A 161 23.93 7.50 -1.01
N ALA A 162 24.16 8.59 -0.28
CA ALA A 162 24.51 9.87 -0.87
C ALA A 162 25.73 9.80 -1.81
N ASP A 163 26.71 8.96 -1.48
CA ASP A 163 27.93 8.77 -2.30
C ASP A 163 27.66 8.04 -3.62
N MET A 164 26.51 7.40 -3.73
CA MET A 164 26.09 6.63 -4.89
C MET A 164 25.09 7.38 -5.77
N VAL A 165 24.34 8.34 -5.19
CA VAL A 165 23.31 9.13 -5.89
C VAL A 165 23.95 10.11 -6.87
N VAL A 166 23.47 10.09 -8.12
CA VAL A 166 23.86 11.04 -9.17
C VAL A 166 22.88 12.21 -9.20
N ARG A 167 21.56 11.90 -9.15
CA ARG A 167 20.49 12.91 -9.11
C ARG A 167 19.17 12.32 -8.68
N GLU A 168 18.26 13.17 -8.22
CA GLU A 168 16.86 12.82 -8.04
C GLU A 168 16.17 12.81 -9.41
N TYR A 169 15.69 11.62 -9.84
CA TYR A 169 14.99 11.47 -11.11
C TYR A 169 13.48 11.73 -10.95
N LEU A 170 12.88 11.24 -9.86
CA LEU A 170 11.46 11.40 -9.54
C LEU A 170 11.34 11.73 -8.03
N PRO A 171 10.68 12.81 -7.64
CA PRO A 171 9.95 13.81 -8.44
C PRO A 171 10.81 14.67 -9.35
N GLY A 172 12.11 14.74 -9.13
CA GLY A 172 13.06 15.57 -9.84
C GLY A 172 13.47 16.81 -9.04
N GLU A 173 14.66 17.31 -9.34
CA GLU A 173 15.29 18.39 -8.57
C GLU A 173 14.53 19.72 -8.61
N ASN A 174 13.65 19.90 -9.60
CA ASN A 174 12.83 21.11 -9.76
C ASN A 174 11.61 21.16 -8.84
N VAL A 175 11.21 20.02 -8.24
CA VAL A 175 10.07 19.95 -7.32
C VAL A 175 10.53 20.30 -5.91
N ARG A 176 10.52 21.61 -5.58
CA ARG A 176 11.07 22.16 -4.32
C ARG A 176 10.07 22.93 -3.47
N SER A 177 9.23 23.74 -4.08
CA SER A 177 8.24 24.51 -3.34
C SER A 177 7.16 23.61 -2.75
N ALA A 178 6.52 24.06 -1.68
CA ALA A 178 5.41 23.33 -1.05
C ALA A 178 4.28 23.04 -2.03
N SER A 179 3.96 23.96 -2.92
CA SER A 179 2.93 23.77 -3.95
C SER A 179 3.29 22.72 -4.98
N GLU A 180 4.55 22.71 -5.45
CA GLU A 180 5.05 21.70 -6.41
C GLU A 180 5.06 20.31 -5.78
N VAL A 181 5.46 20.19 -4.51
CA VAL A 181 5.43 18.92 -3.76
C VAL A 181 4.00 18.41 -3.61
N VAL A 182 3.06 19.24 -3.23
CA VAL A 182 1.65 18.88 -3.10
C VAL A 182 1.08 18.43 -4.45
N GLU A 183 1.40 19.14 -5.53
CA GLU A 183 0.94 18.78 -6.88
C GLU A 183 1.56 17.46 -7.34
N PHE A 184 2.85 17.23 -7.08
CA PHE A 184 3.51 15.94 -7.32
C PHE A 184 2.80 14.81 -6.59
N ILE A 185 2.53 14.97 -5.28
CA ILE A 185 1.85 13.96 -4.47
C ILE A 185 0.47 13.65 -5.07
N ARG A 186 -0.35 14.65 -5.38
CA ARG A 186 -1.69 14.46 -5.95
C ARG A 186 -1.67 13.69 -7.27
N ARG A 187 -0.69 13.99 -8.13
CA ARG A 187 -0.60 13.39 -9.47
C ARG A 187 0.06 12.00 -9.47
N SER A 188 0.98 11.75 -8.53
CA SER A 188 1.87 10.58 -8.58
C SER A 188 1.58 9.54 -7.50
N SER A 189 0.68 9.83 -6.55
CA SER A 189 0.30 8.87 -5.54
C SER A 189 -0.50 7.72 -6.14
N GLN A 190 -0.30 6.53 -5.57
CA GLN A 190 -0.99 5.32 -5.99
C GLN A 190 -1.35 4.44 -4.79
N THR A 191 -2.36 3.62 -4.97
CA THR A 191 -2.74 2.59 -4.00
C THR A 191 -1.61 1.56 -3.84
N LEU A 192 -1.41 1.05 -2.62
CA LEU A 192 -0.63 -0.16 -2.37
C LEU A 192 -1.48 -1.44 -2.46
N PHE A 193 -2.73 -1.32 -2.89
CA PHE A 193 -3.66 -2.44 -2.98
C PHE A 193 -3.94 -3.10 -1.61
N HIS A 194 -4.12 -2.27 -0.58
CA HIS A 194 -4.46 -2.67 0.78
C HIS A 194 -5.87 -2.23 1.21
N PRO A 195 -6.93 -2.32 0.34
CA PRO A 195 -8.25 -1.84 0.73
C PRO A 195 -8.78 -2.61 1.94
N ALA A 196 -9.35 -1.89 2.90
CA ALA A 196 -9.84 -2.43 4.17
C ALA A 196 -11.02 -1.62 4.71
N GLY A 197 -11.76 -2.16 5.67
CA GLY A 197 -12.69 -1.41 6.52
C GLY A 197 -14.12 -1.34 6.05
N THR A 198 -14.49 -1.86 4.88
CA THR A 198 -15.82 -1.68 4.27
C THR A 198 -16.94 -2.54 4.85
N CYS A 199 -16.61 -3.47 5.74
CA CYS A 199 -17.56 -4.25 6.57
C CYS A 199 -17.05 -4.27 8.02
N LYS A 200 -16.68 -3.10 8.57
CA LYS A 200 -15.96 -2.99 9.84
C LYS A 200 -16.65 -3.73 10.99
N MET A 201 -15.84 -4.38 11.82
CA MET A 201 -16.31 -4.88 13.11
C MET A 201 -16.47 -3.73 14.10
N GLY A 202 -17.37 -3.92 15.07
CA GLY A 202 -17.55 -2.94 16.13
C GLY A 202 -18.92 -3.06 16.81
N SER A 203 -19.21 -2.09 17.67
CA SER A 203 -20.48 -1.99 18.40
C SER A 203 -21.29 -0.74 18.04
N ASP A 204 -20.73 0.17 17.22
CA ASP A 204 -21.41 1.38 16.78
C ASP A 204 -22.44 1.11 15.67
N SER A 205 -23.24 2.12 15.32
CA SER A 205 -24.32 2.02 14.34
C SER A 205 -23.89 1.72 12.90
N LEU A 206 -22.61 1.89 12.57
CA LEU A 206 -22.01 1.56 11.27
C LEU A 206 -21.21 0.25 11.32
N ALA A 207 -21.23 -0.48 12.43
CA ALA A 207 -20.61 -1.79 12.49
C ALA A 207 -21.43 -2.81 11.69
N VAL A 208 -20.77 -3.52 10.79
CA VAL A 208 -21.38 -4.55 9.92
C VAL A 208 -21.30 -5.92 10.58
N VAL A 209 -20.21 -6.22 11.26
CA VAL A 209 -20.02 -7.49 11.97
C VAL A 209 -19.73 -7.27 13.46
N ASP A 210 -20.01 -8.30 14.27
CA ASP A 210 -19.64 -8.35 15.67
C ASP A 210 -18.18 -8.82 15.86
N GLU A 211 -17.74 -9.00 17.12
CA GLU A 211 -16.39 -9.47 17.47
C GLU A 211 -16.13 -10.93 17.08
N ARG A 212 -17.17 -11.69 16.74
CA ARG A 212 -17.06 -13.05 16.17
C ARG A 212 -17.24 -13.04 14.65
N LEU A 213 -17.16 -11.86 14.00
CA LEU A 213 -17.29 -11.66 12.56
C LEU A 213 -18.66 -12.06 11.98
N ARG A 214 -19.69 -12.18 12.80
CA ARG A 214 -21.06 -12.48 12.36
C ARG A 214 -21.74 -11.19 11.89
N VAL A 215 -22.42 -11.26 10.75
CA VAL A 215 -23.15 -10.11 10.20
C VAL A 215 -24.32 -9.78 11.12
N ARG A 216 -24.39 -8.52 11.53
CA ARG A 216 -25.44 -8.04 12.45
C ARG A 216 -26.82 -8.17 11.82
N GLY A 217 -27.74 -8.80 12.56
CA GLY A 217 -29.15 -8.97 12.15
C GLY A 217 -29.38 -9.99 11.01
N ILE A 218 -28.36 -10.77 10.63
CA ILE A 218 -28.48 -11.88 9.68
C ILE A 218 -27.84 -13.12 10.31
N GLU A 219 -28.63 -14.18 10.45
CA GLU A 219 -28.13 -15.44 10.98
C GLU A 219 -27.29 -16.21 9.95
N ASN A 220 -26.33 -16.98 10.42
CA ASN A 220 -25.50 -17.88 9.63
C ASN A 220 -24.67 -17.21 8.52
N LEU A 221 -24.39 -15.90 8.66
CA LEU A 221 -23.56 -15.14 7.72
C LEU A 221 -22.39 -14.47 8.45
N ARG A 222 -21.20 -14.56 7.87
CA ARG A 222 -19.98 -13.90 8.34
C ARG A 222 -19.28 -13.17 7.21
N VAL A 223 -18.49 -12.17 7.56
CA VAL A 223 -17.48 -11.57 6.68
C VAL A 223 -16.11 -11.84 7.29
N VAL A 224 -15.18 -12.40 6.50
CA VAL A 224 -13.87 -12.88 6.97
C VAL A 224 -12.79 -12.45 5.99
N ASP A 225 -12.46 -11.19 5.97
CA ASP A 225 -11.41 -10.59 5.16
C ASP A 225 -10.96 -9.23 5.73
N ALA A 226 -10.11 -8.50 5.00
CA ALA A 226 -9.62 -7.18 5.44
C ALA A 226 -10.73 -6.13 5.63
N SER A 227 -11.92 -6.33 5.03
CA SER A 227 -13.02 -5.37 5.17
C SER A 227 -13.56 -5.26 6.60
N VAL A 228 -13.31 -6.26 7.45
CA VAL A 228 -13.74 -6.23 8.85
C VAL A 228 -12.89 -5.33 9.75
N MET A 229 -11.72 -4.88 9.29
CA MET A 229 -10.84 -4.00 10.06
C MET A 229 -11.53 -2.66 10.36
N PRO A 230 -11.71 -2.25 11.63
CA PRO A 230 -12.24 -0.92 11.95
C PRO A 230 -11.31 0.19 11.51
N THR A 231 -10.02 -0.07 11.65
CA THR A 231 -8.92 0.78 11.19
C THR A 231 -7.89 -0.10 10.51
N ILE A 232 -7.38 0.36 9.37
CA ILE A 232 -6.32 -0.34 8.65
C ILE A 232 -5.07 -0.50 9.53
N VAL A 233 -4.40 -1.63 9.45
CA VAL A 233 -3.18 -1.91 10.21
C VAL A 233 -2.02 -1.03 9.76
N SER A 234 -1.04 -0.77 10.64
CA SER A 234 0.14 0.05 10.34
C SER A 234 1.24 -0.75 9.64
N GLY A 235 0.92 -1.38 8.52
CA GLY A 235 1.81 -2.22 7.72
C GLY A 235 1.05 -2.94 6.60
N ASN A 236 1.71 -3.85 5.90
CA ASN A 236 1.10 -4.63 4.83
C ASN A 236 -0.05 -5.50 5.37
N THR A 237 -1.13 -5.60 4.61
CA THR A 237 -2.40 -6.21 5.06
C THR A 237 -2.46 -7.72 4.91
N ASN A 238 -1.52 -8.36 4.21
CA ASN A 238 -1.58 -9.81 3.95
C ASN A 238 -1.55 -10.66 5.23
N ALA A 239 -0.56 -10.46 6.09
CA ALA A 239 -0.43 -11.25 7.32
C ALA A 239 -1.62 -11.06 8.28
N PRO A 240 -2.09 -9.81 8.58
CA PRO A 240 -3.29 -9.64 9.39
C PRO A 240 -4.57 -10.20 8.74
N THR A 241 -4.69 -10.22 7.41
CA THR A 241 -5.84 -10.86 6.75
C THR A 241 -5.82 -12.37 6.95
N ILE A 242 -4.65 -13.01 6.83
CA ILE A 242 -4.49 -14.45 7.16
C ILE A 242 -4.83 -14.69 8.63
N MET A 243 -4.34 -13.87 9.56
CA MET A 243 -4.67 -13.98 10.99
C MET A 243 -6.17 -13.87 11.26
N ILE A 244 -6.87 -12.94 10.58
CA ILE A 244 -8.33 -12.82 10.67
C ILE A 244 -9.00 -14.12 10.20
N ALA A 245 -8.55 -14.72 9.11
CA ALA A 245 -9.10 -15.95 8.57
C ALA A 245 -8.87 -17.16 9.50
N GLU A 246 -7.66 -17.32 10.03
CA GLU A 246 -7.33 -18.36 11.02
C GLU A 246 -8.20 -18.24 12.28
N LYS A 247 -8.28 -17.02 12.84
CA LYS A 247 -9.12 -16.79 14.03
C LYS A 247 -10.60 -17.03 13.76
N ALA A 248 -11.10 -16.64 12.58
CA ALA A 248 -12.49 -16.89 12.18
C ALA A 248 -12.78 -18.38 12.03
N SER A 249 -11.83 -19.17 11.51
CA SER A 249 -11.95 -20.62 11.40
C SER A 249 -12.18 -21.27 12.77
N ASP A 250 -11.39 -20.87 13.78
CA ASP A 250 -11.58 -21.35 15.16
C ASP A 250 -12.99 -21.00 15.68
N MET A 251 -13.42 -19.75 15.50
CA MET A 251 -14.74 -19.28 15.93
C MET A 251 -15.90 -20.05 15.26
N ILE A 252 -15.76 -20.38 13.97
CA ILE A 252 -16.75 -21.15 13.21
C ILE A 252 -16.83 -22.59 13.75
N LEU A 253 -15.68 -23.21 14.01
CA LEU A 253 -15.63 -24.56 14.57
C LEU A 253 -16.18 -24.64 16.00
N GLU A 254 -15.95 -23.62 16.82
CA GLU A 254 -16.56 -23.49 18.16
C GLU A 254 -18.09 -23.42 18.08
N ASP A 255 -18.61 -22.51 17.21
CA ASP A 255 -20.05 -22.29 17.06
C ASP A 255 -20.76 -23.54 16.45
N ALA A 256 -20.06 -24.35 15.66
CA ALA A 256 -20.61 -25.60 15.11
C ALA A 256 -20.69 -26.75 16.13
N ARG A 257 -20.02 -26.63 17.28
CA ARG A 257 -20.02 -27.64 18.36
C ARG A 257 -21.00 -27.30 19.50
N SER A 258 -21.47 -26.04 19.52
CA SER A 258 -22.42 -25.52 20.50
C SER A 258 -23.86 -25.69 20.01
#